data_8f23bc23cc97c97cdb2de41df67457ba
#
_entry.id   8f23bc23cc97c97cdb2de41df67457ba
#
_cell.length_a   1.000
_cell.length_b   1.000
_cell.length_c   1.000
_cell.angle_alpha   90.00
_cell.angle_beta   90.00
_cell.angle_gamma   90.00
#
_symmetry.space_group_name_H-M   'P 1'
#
loop_
_entity.id
_entity.type
_entity.pdbx_description
1 polymer ?
#
loop_
_entity_poly.entity_id
_entity_poly.type
_entity_poly.pdbx_seq_one_letter_code
_entity_poly.pdbx_strand_id
1 'polypeptide(L)'
;MSDTMNEETLFLRLKEVLIPDLEKASDEFSSFDCTSKLLNAYIELKCRHTHYSSLLIEKSKYDRLMQIADTNFMAPLYINSTPEGVWAFNLLKFDNITWTEQDNLPATTEFDNKEKVTKAVGFLPIEDGDRLFWT
;
A
#
# COMPACT_ATOMS: atom_id res chain seq x y z
N MET A 1 1.06 22.82 10.09
CA MET A 1 1.64 22.21 8.95
C MET A 1 1.52 20.70 9.01
N SER A 2 1.01 20.15 8.03
CA SER A 2 0.87 18.71 8.03
C SER A 2 2.17 18.09 7.59
N ASP A 3 2.68 17.25 8.41
CA ASP A 3 3.82 16.49 8.05
C ASP A 3 3.34 15.31 7.25
N THR A 4 3.62 15.37 5.97
CA THR A 4 3.29 14.26 5.12
C THR A 4 4.20 13.10 5.48
N MET A 5 3.61 12.05 5.98
CA MET A 5 4.34 10.84 6.29
C MET A 5 4.85 10.21 5.00
N ASN A 6 6.11 9.80 4.97
CA ASN A 6 6.63 9.01 3.85
C ASN A 6 6.68 7.55 4.24
N GLU A 7 6.97 6.67 3.26
CA GLU A 7 6.96 5.23 3.51
C GLU A 7 7.98 4.80 4.55
N GLU A 8 9.13 5.46 4.60
CA GLU A 8 10.15 5.14 5.62
C GLU A 8 9.61 5.43 7.02
N THR A 9 8.99 6.58 7.20
CA THR A 9 8.42 6.96 8.50
C THR A 9 7.28 6.01 8.88
N LEU A 10 6.44 5.65 7.91
CA LEU A 10 5.36 4.70 8.15
C LEU A 10 5.90 3.34 8.57
N PHE A 11 6.96 2.87 7.89
CA PHE A 11 7.62 1.62 8.24
C PHE A 11 8.11 1.63 9.69
N LEU A 12 8.83 2.68 10.07
CA LEU A 12 9.38 2.77 11.42
C LEU A 12 8.29 2.84 12.48
N ARG A 13 7.21 3.55 12.19
CA ARG A 13 6.12 3.68 13.14
C ARG A 13 5.37 2.36 13.33
N LEU A 14 5.11 1.65 12.23
CA LEU A 14 4.48 0.33 12.31
C LEU A 14 5.33 -0.64 13.11
N LYS A 15 6.64 -0.61 12.88
CA LYS A 15 7.55 -1.49 13.58
C LYS A 15 7.60 -1.18 15.07
N GLU A 16 7.55 0.09 15.42
CA GLU A 16 7.62 0.52 16.80
C GLU A 16 6.34 0.18 17.58
N VAL A 17 5.19 0.36 16.95
CA VAL A 17 3.91 0.36 17.65
C VAL A 17 3.12 -0.94 17.52
N LEU A 18 3.11 -1.56 16.33
CA LEU A 18 2.21 -2.66 16.05
C LEU A 18 2.88 -3.94 15.57
N ILE A 19 3.92 -3.83 14.74
CA ILE A 19 4.51 -4.99 14.06
C ILE A 19 6.01 -4.99 14.34
N PRO A 20 6.42 -5.48 15.51
CA PRO A 20 7.82 -5.36 15.94
C PRO A 20 8.81 -6.12 15.07
N ASP A 21 8.36 -7.14 14.32
CA ASP A 21 9.23 -7.92 13.46
C ASP A 21 9.20 -7.49 12.00
N LEU A 22 8.65 -6.30 11.72
CA LEU A 22 8.55 -5.81 10.35
C LEU A 22 9.93 -5.63 9.73
N GLU A 23 10.12 -6.15 8.51
CA GLU A 23 11.38 -6.05 7.78
C GLU A 23 11.12 -5.63 6.35
N LYS A 24 12.03 -4.85 5.78
CA LYS A 24 11.94 -4.50 4.37
C LYS A 24 12.23 -5.73 3.52
N ALA A 25 11.43 -5.94 2.49
CA ALA A 25 11.58 -7.08 1.61
C ALA A 25 12.66 -6.84 0.54
N SER A 26 12.94 -5.57 0.21
CA SER A 26 13.93 -5.25 -0.81
C SER A 26 14.48 -3.85 -0.58
N ASP A 27 15.63 -3.55 -1.21
CA ASP A 27 16.25 -2.23 -1.12
C ASP A 27 15.86 -1.31 -2.26
N GLU A 28 14.87 -1.70 -3.08
CA GLU A 28 14.44 -0.88 -4.20
C GLU A 28 13.75 0.39 -3.73
N PHE A 29 14.07 1.50 -4.35
CA PHE A 29 13.52 2.81 -3.98
C PHE A 29 12.08 2.99 -4.43
N SER A 30 11.70 2.34 -5.54
CA SER A 30 10.41 2.59 -6.16
C SER A 30 9.25 1.84 -5.50
N SER A 31 9.56 0.92 -4.59
CA SER A 31 8.53 0.21 -3.86
C SER A 31 8.96 0.05 -2.42
N PHE A 32 7.98 0.05 -1.51
CA PHE A 32 8.27 -0.13 -0.10
C PHE A 32 7.48 -1.35 0.38
N ASP A 33 8.08 -2.51 0.13
CA ASP A 33 7.50 -3.79 0.52
C ASP A 33 8.16 -4.29 1.80
N CYS A 34 7.36 -4.92 2.64
CA CYS A 34 7.81 -5.42 3.93
C CYS A 34 7.25 -6.81 4.17
N THR A 35 7.82 -7.50 5.14
CA THR A 35 7.29 -8.78 5.58
C THR A 35 7.18 -8.80 7.09
N SER A 36 6.25 -9.61 7.60
CA SER A 36 6.14 -9.90 9.01
C SER A 36 5.86 -11.38 9.19
N LYS A 37 6.73 -12.08 9.91
CA LYS A 37 6.51 -13.49 10.21
C LYS A 37 5.40 -13.67 11.23
N LEU A 38 5.31 -12.74 12.19
CA LEU A 38 4.27 -12.80 13.21
C LEU A 38 2.87 -12.73 12.60
N LEU A 39 2.70 -11.87 11.60
CA LEU A 39 1.43 -11.75 10.91
C LEU A 39 1.31 -12.70 9.72
N ASN A 40 2.41 -13.32 9.34
CA ASN A 40 2.49 -14.13 8.14
C ASN A 40 1.99 -13.32 6.93
N ALA A 41 2.56 -12.14 6.74
CA ALA A 41 2.06 -11.18 5.76
C ALA A 41 3.18 -10.63 4.89
N TYR A 42 2.85 -10.42 3.62
CA TYR A 42 3.63 -9.63 2.70
C TYR A 42 2.89 -8.30 2.53
N ILE A 43 3.58 -7.19 2.76
CA ILE A 43 2.93 -5.91 2.96
C ILE A 43 3.51 -4.87 2.02
N GLU A 44 2.66 -4.14 1.32
CA GLU A 44 3.09 -2.96 0.58
C GLU A 44 2.63 -1.72 1.33
N LEU A 45 3.54 -0.76 1.55
CA LEU A 45 3.25 0.49 2.22
C LEU A 45 3.05 1.59 1.18
N LYS A 46 2.05 2.45 1.42
CA LYS A 46 1.76 3.57 0.55
C LYS A 46 1.35 4.77 1.39
N CYS A 47 1.93 5.93 1.09
CA CYS A 47 1.56 7.17 1.78
C CYS A 47 0.82 8.06 0.80
N ARG A 48 -0.34 8.57 1.25
CA ARG A 48 -1.20 9.45 0.47
C ARG A 48 -1.18 10.85 1.06
N HIS A 49 -1.11 11.83 0.21
CA HIS A 49 -1.13 13.24 0.65
C HIS A 49 -2.54 13.73 0.89
N THR A 50 -3.55 13.04 0.35
CA THR A 50 -4.95 13.42 0.45
C THR A 50 -5.74 12.22 0.94
N HIS A 51 -6.70 12.48 1.81
CA HIS A 51 -7.62 11.44 2.27
C HIS A 51 -8.84 11.39 1.37
N TYR A 52 -9.13 10.19 0.84
CA TYR A 52 -10.32 9.94 0.05
C TYR A 52 -11.15 8.83 0.69
N SER A 53 -12.44 8.81 0.38
CA SER A 53 -13.33 7.76 0.89
C SER A 53 -13.01 6.39 0.29
N SER A 54 -12.30 6.35 -0.83
CA SER A 54 -11.78 5.12 -1.41
C SER A 54 -10.35 5.35 -1.83
N LEU A 55 -9.50 4.38 -1.58
CA LEU A 55 -8.08 4.48 -1.91
C LEU A 55 -7.78 3.73 -3.20
N LEU A 56 -7.05 4.38 -4.09
CA LEU A 56 -6.70 3.81 -5.38
C LEU A 56 -5.63 2.74 -5.23
N ILE A 57 -5.79 1.63 -5.93
CA ILE A 57 -4.75 0.64 -6.09
C ILE A 57 -4.59 0.30 -7.57
N GLU A 58 -3.34 0.28 -8.05
CA GLU A 58 -3.06 -0.13 -9.43
C GLU A 58 -3.19 -1.64 -9.55
N LYS A 59 -3.79 -2.09 -10.64
CA LYS A 59 -3.98 -3.52 -10.86
C LYS A 59 -2.65 -4.27 -10.88
N SER A 60 -1.63 -3.69 -11.47
CA SER A 60 -0.30 -4.32 -11.52
C SER A 60 0.26 -4.55 -10.13
N LYS A 61 0.03 -3.61 -9.21
CA LYS A 61 0.47 -3.76 -7.82
C LYS A 61 -0.34 -4.81 -7.09
N TYR A 62 -1.64 -4.81 -7.30
CA TYR A 62 -2.53 -5.81 -6.73
C TYR A 62 -2.12 -7.21 -7.17
N ASP A 63 -1.94 -7.41 -8.48
CA ASP A 63 -1.58 -8.71 -9.04
C ASP A 63 -0.22 -9.17 -8.49
N ARG A 64 0.74 -8.27 -8.44
CA ARG A 64 2.08 -8.58 -7.94
C ARG A 64 2.03 -8.98 -6.46
N LEU A 65 1.32 -8.21 -5.64
CA LEU A 65 1.23 -8.46 -4.21
C LEU A 65 0.53 -9.80 -3.93
N MET A 66 -0.55 -10.06 -4.65
CA MET A 66 -1.27 -11.33 -4.54
C MET A 66 -0.39 -12.51 -4.92
N GLN A 67 0.37 -12.39 -6.01
CA GLN A 67 1.23 -13.46 -6.48
C GLN A 67 2.36 -13.76 -5.50
N ILE A 68 3.04 -12.73 -5.01
CA ILE A 68 4.14 -12.92 -4.07
C ILE A 68 3.64 -13.55 -2.78
N ALA A 69 2.53 -13.04 -2.26
CA ALA A 69 1.95 -13.55 -1.02
C ALA A 69 1.54 -15.01 -1.19
N ASP A 70 0.87 -15.34 -2.28
CA ASP A 70 0.42 -16.70 -2.53
C ASP A 70 1.60 -17.66 -2.64
N THR A 71 2.64 -17.28 -3.39
CA THR A 71 3.83 -18.11 -3.57
C THR A 71 4.52 -18.41 -2.24
N ASN A 72 4.46 -17.50 -1.30
CA ASN A 72 5.13 -17.63 -0.01
C ASN A 72 4.18 -18.01 1.12
N PHE A 73 2.93 -18.33 0.81
CA PHE A 73 1.91 -18.70 1.80
C PHE A 73 1.68 -17.60 2.85
N MET A 74 1.66 -16.36 2.39
CA MET A 74 1.48 -15.19 3.23
C MET A 74 0.19 -14.45 2.87
N ALA A 75 -0.30 -13.62 3.79
CA ALA A 75 -1.43 -12.75 3.51
C ALA A 75 -0.96 -11.48 2.80
N PRO A 76 -1.63 -11.03 1.73
CA PRO A 76 -1.26 -9.80 1.04
C PRO A 76 -1.93 -8.60 1.74
N LEU A 77 -1.13 -7.77 2.40
CA LEU A 77 -1.62 -6.58 3.07
C LEU A 77 -1.18 -5.32 2.34
N TYR A 78 -2.13 -4.41 2.17
CA TYR A 78 -1.86 -3.10 1.59
C TYR A 78 -2.15 -2.07 2.67
N ILE A 79 -1.10 -1.39 3.16
CA ILE A 79 -1.23 -0.46 4.27
C ILE A 79 -0.99 0.94 3.75
N ASN A 80 -1.97 1.81 3.94
CA ASN A 80 -1.95 3.19 3.46
C ASN A 80 -2.04 4.16 4.61
N SER A 81 -1.20 5.20 4.60
CA SER A 81 -1.36 6.34 5.47
C SER A 81 -2.00 7.47 4.67
N THR A 82 -2.85 8.23 5.34
CA THR A 82 -3.45 9.46 4.82
C THR A 82 -3.33 10.52 5.91
N PRO A 83 -3.67 11.78 5.62
CA PRO A 83 -3.70 12.79 6.68
C PRO A 83 -4.64 12.47 7.85
N GLU A 84 -5.54 11.49 7.69
CA GLU A 84 -6.52 11.15 8.72
C GLU A 84 -6.24 9.84 9.44
N GLY A 85 -5.22 9.11 9.07
CA GLY A 85 -4.88 7.87 9.78
C GLY A 85 -4.16 6.87 8.92
N VAL A 86 -4.08 5.65 9.43
CA VAL A 86 -3.42 4.54 8.75
C VAL A 86 -4.37 3.37 8.68
N TRP A 87 -4.57 2.83 7.47
CA TRP A 87 -5.50 1.71 7.23
C TRP A 87 -4.79 0.54 6.59
N ALA A 88 -5.15 -0.66 7.03
CA ALA A 88 -4.67 -1.91 6.43
C ALA A 88 -5.82 -2.58 5.68
N PHE A 89 -5.50 -3.07 4.48
CA PHE A 89 -6.43 -3.82 3.65
C PHE A 89 -5.83 -5.19 3.38
N ASN A 90 -6.53 -6.23 3.83
CA ASN A 90 -6.15 -7.59 3.46
C ASN A 90 -6.77 -7.87 2.09
N LEU A 91 -5.94 -7.90 1.06
CA LEU A 91 -6.43 -7.98 -0.32
C LEU A 91 -7.16 -9.29 -0.63
N LEU A 92 -7.00 -10.32 0.19
CA LEU A 92 -7.78 -11.55 0.03
C LEU A 92 -9.28 -11.32 0.20
N LYS A 93 -9.66 -10.25 0.89
CA LYS A 93 -11.06 -9.90 1.11
C LYS A 93 -11.63 -9.02 0.01
N PHE A 94 -10.82 -8.68 -1.00
CA PHE A 94 -11.21 -7.76 -2.05
C PHE A 94 -11.08 -8.43 -3.41
N ASP A 95 -11.83 -9.51 -3.63
CA ASP A 95 -11.76 -10.27 -4.87
C ASP A 95 -12.69 -9.74 -5.96
N ASN A 96 -13.53 -8.75 -5.63
CA ASN A 96 -14.52 -8.19 -6.55
C ASN A 96 -14.20 -6.75 -6.96
N ILE A 97 -12.92 -6.42 -7.06
CA ILE A 97 -12.52 -5.06 -7.44
C ILE A 97 -12.88 -4.83 -8.91
N THR A 98 -13.55 -3.71 -9.18
CA THR A 98 -13.82 -3.29 -10.56
C THR A 98 -12.61 -2.52 -11.07
N TRP A 99 -11.98 -3.05 -12.12
CA TRP A 99 -10.80 -2.42 -12.70
C TRP A 99 -11.21 -1.53 -13.85
N THR A 100 -10.75 -0.28 -13.85
CA THR A 100 -10.99 0.67 -14.93
C THR A 100 -9.67 1.27 -15.36
N GLU A 101 -9.61 1.76 -16.60
CA GLU A 101 -8.41 2.43 -17.07
C GLU A 101 -8.46 3.90 -16.70
N GLN A 102 -7.34 4.42 -16.22
CA GLN A 102 -7.22 5.82 -15.87
C GLN A 102 -5.99 6.40 -16.56
N ASP A 103 -6.19 7.51 -17.27
CA ASP A 103 -5.15 8.18 -18.04
C ASP A 103 -4.34 9.15 -17.17
N ASN A 104 -3.20 9.55 -17.68
CA ASN A 104 -2.38 10.62 -17.10
C ASN A 104 -1.84 10.31 -15.71
N LEU A 105 -1.60 9.04 -15.43
CA LEU A 105 -0.95 8.64 -14.19
C LEU A 105 0.56 8.57 -14.41
N PRO A 106 1.37 8.83 -13.36
CA PRO A 106 2.82 8.69 -13.48
C PRO A 106 3.20 7.25 -13.83
N ALA A 107 4.17 7.10 -14.74
CA ALA A 107 4.67 5.78 -15.11
C ALA A 107 5.35 5.10 -13.92
N THR A 108 6.04 5.88 -13.10
CA THR A 108 6.68 5.39 -11.88
C THR A 108 6.51 6.42 -10.77
N THR A 109 6.85 6.02 -9.54
CA THR A 109 6.85 6.95 -8.40
C THR A 109 8.19 7.66 -8.27
N GLU A 110 9.15 7.42 -9.15
CA GLU A 110 10.43 8.10 -9.12
C GLU A 110 10.27 9.57 -9.42
N PHE A 111 10.95 10.38 -8.64
CA PHE A 111 10.78 11.82 -8.65
C PHE A 111 11.03 12.46 -10.02
N ASP A 112 12.05 12.01 -10.73
CA ASP A 112 12.46 12.62 -12.00
C ASP A 112 11.80 12.01 -13.22
N ASN A 113 10.98 10.98 -13.06
CA ASN A 113 10.25 10.42 -14.18
C ASN A 113 8.85 11.05 -14.25
N LYS A 114 8.66 11.90 -15.27
CA LYS A 114 7.40 12.64 -15.45
C LYS A 114 6.53 12.08 -16.57
N GLU A 115 6.89 10.93 -17.09
CA GLU A 115 6.08 10.30 -18.12
C GLU A 115 4.71 9.93 -17.57
N LYS A 116 3.68 10.12 -18.39
CA LYS A 116 2.30 9.78 -18.03
C LYS A 116 1.83 8.61 -18.88
N VAL A 117 1.14 7.69 -18.25
CA VAL A 117 0.65 6.47 -18.90
C VAL A 117 -0.78 6.18 -18.45
N THR A 118 -1.43 5.28 -19.18
CA THR A 118 -2.74 4.75 -18.81
C THR A 118 -2.51 3.51 -17.95
N LYS A 119 -3.21 3.43 -16.84
CA LYS A 119 -3.10 2.29 -15.92
C LYS A 119 -4.47 1.77 -15.55
N ALA A 120 -4.58 0.46 -15.37
CA ALA A 120 -5.77 -0.15 -14.79
C ALA A 120 -5.73 0.06 -13.29
N VAL A 121 -6.80 0.60 -12.73
CA VAL A 121 -6.89 0.92 -11.30
C VAL A 121 -8.21 0.45 -10.72
N GLY A 122 -8.21 0.21 -9.43
CA GLY A 122 -9.41 -0.06 -8.66
C GLY A 122 -9.40 0.76 -7.40
N PHE A 123 -10.47 0.67 -6.63
CA PHE A 123 -10.61 1.47 -5.43
C PHE A 123 -11.01 0.59 -4.25
N LEU A 124 -10.38 0.85 -3.11
CA LEU A 124 -10.65 0.15 -1.86
C LEU A 124 -11.39 1.13 -0.94
N PRO A 125 -12.68 0.88 -0.66
CA PRO A 125 -13.42 1.77 0.26
C PRO A 125 -12.72 1.82 1.61
N ILE A 126 -12.51 3.02 2.12
CA ILE A 126 -11.79 3.19 3.38
C ILE A 126 -12.50 2.48 4.53
N GLU A 127 -13.81 2.43 4.48
CA GLU A 127 -14.63 1.78 5.51
C GLU A 127 -14.42 0.26 5.56
N ASP A 128 -13.91 -0.33 4.49
CA ASP A 128 -13.66 -1.77 4.43
C ASP A 128 -12.24 -2.13 4.88
N GLY A 129 -11.43 -1.14 5.20
CA GLY A 129 -10.11 -1.35 5.74
C GLY A 129 -10.12 -1.34 7.26
N ASP A 130 -9.03 -1.81 7.85
CA ASP A 130 -8.86 -1.80 9.30
C ASP A 130 -8.01 -0.60 9.69
N ARG A 131 -8.57 0.31 10.47
CA ARG A 131 -7.84 1.47 10.94
C ARG A 131 -6.85 1.05 12.01
N LEU A 132 -5.58 1.27 11.75
CA LEU A 132 -4.53 0.84 12.67
C LEU A 132 -4.25 1.90 13.74
N PHE A 133 -4.15 3.16 13.33
CA PHE A 133 -4.04 4.27 14.27
C PHE A 133 -4.31 5.59 13.56
N TRP A 134 -4.40 6.64 14.38
CA TRP A 134 -4.63 7.99 13.91
C TRP A 134 -3.28 8.67 13.64
N THR A 135 -3.24 9.51 12.66
CA THR A 135 -2.02 10.26 12.36
C THR A 135 -2.06 11.66 12.93
#